data_dd0339ac800d77657684854e891ef255
#
_entry.id   dd0339ac800d77657684854e891ef255
#
_cell.length_a   1.000
_cell.length_b   1.000
_cell.length_c   1.000
_cell.angle_alpha   90.00
_cell.angle_beta   90.00
_cell.angle_gamma   90.00
#
_symmetry.space_group_name_H-M   'P 1'
#
loop_
_entity.id
_entity.type
_entity.pdbx_description
1 polymer ?
#
loop_
_entity_poly.entity_id
_entity_poly.type
_entity_poly.pdbx_seq_one_letter_code
_entity_poly.pdbx_strand_id
1 'polypeptide(L)'
;MTKESKSILKHNGVSYLLPFILVTSCFALWGFANDITNPMVKAFSKIFRMSVTDGALVQMAFYGGYFAMAFPAAMFIRKYSYKTGIMMGLGLYALGALLFFPSKEMGCFYPFLAAYFILTCGLSFLETSCNPYILSMGSKETATRRLNMAQAFNPMGSLAGMYIAMNFIQNKLNPMDTAERALLNDTEFEAMKESDLSVLIAPYLMIGFIIIAMLAVFWFSKMPKVGDTAAESKAGFWKTLKNVFSIKHYREGVIAQFFYVGAQIMCWTFIIQYGTRLFTQQGMPEQEAEVLSQQYNIIAMVMFCISRFVCTFFLKFVNAGNLLRILACVGTLLTVGVIFFQNIMGLYCLVGVSACMSLMFPTIYGIALDGVEGDEAKFGAAGLIMAILGGSVLPPVQASIIDQNVIAGMPAVNVSFILPLICFVVVMIYGHRTYCRTK
;
A
#
# COMPACT_ATOMS: atom_id res chain seq x y z
N MET A 1 -8.10 32.34 29.36
CA MET A 1 -7.83 31.70 28.06
C MET A 1 -8.49 30.32 28.06
N THR A 2 -9.66 30.24 27.49
CA THR A 2 -10.44 28.98 27.34
C THR A 2 -9.64 28.00 26.52
N LYS A 3 -9.39 26.79 27.07
CA LYS A 3 -8.90 25.63 26.30
C LYS A 3 -9.94 25.33 25.20
N GLU A 4 -9.82 25.96 24.03
CA GLU A 4 -10.50 25.45 22.86
C GLU A 4 -10.04 24.02 22.70
N SER A 5 -10.98 23.10 22.80
CA SER A 5 -10.78 21.70 22.47
C SER A 5 -10.14 21.66 21.08
N LYS A 6 -8.87 21.24 20.98
CA LYS A 6 -8.14 21.11 19.69
C LYS A 6 -8.87 20.11 18.81
N SER A 7 -9.94 20.56 18.16
CA SER A 7 -10.74 19.73 17.27
C SER A 7 -9.90 19.31 16.07
N ILE A 8 -9.85 18.01 15.77
CA ILE A 8 -9.08 17.46 14.64
C ILE A 8 -9.62 17.96 13.31
N LEU A 9 -10.94 18.24 13.23
CA LEU A 9 -11.69 18.53 12.00
C LEU A 9 -12.37 19.89 12.00
N LYS A 10 -12.07 20.78 12.95
CA LYS A 10 -12.52 22.19 12.95
C LYS A 10 -11.32 23.10 13.15
N HIS A 11 -11.19 24.12 12.33
CA HIS A 11 -10.17 25.14 12.45
C HIS A 11 -10.70 26.48 11.92
N ASN A 12 -10.49 27.58 12.66
CA ASN A 12 -10.94 28.92 12.30
C ASN A 12 -12.43 29.00 11.89
N GLY A 13 -13.30 28.27 12.61
CA GLY A 13 -14.74 28.25 12.32
C GLY A 13 -15.17 27.35 11.16
N VAL A 14 -14.24 26.81 10.38
CA VAL A 14 -14.51 25.93 9.24
C VAL A 14 -14.54 24.47 9.70
N SER A 15 -15.58 23.74 9.29
CA SER A 15 -15.67 22.28 9.49
C SER A 15 -15.14 21.54 8.27
N TYR A 16 -14.18 20.65 8.49
CA TYR A 16 -13.58 19.79 7.47
C TYR A 16 -14.15 18.35 7.48
N LEU A 17 -15.26 18.10 8.20
CA LEU A 17 -15.81 16.76 8.39
C LEU A 17 -16.19 16.10 7.05
N LEU A 18 -16.97 16.79 6.21
CA LEU A 18 -17.40 16.24 4.92
C LEU A 18 -16.21 15.99 3.96
N PRO A 19 -15.31 16.95 3.72
CA PRO A 19 -14.10 16.70 2.94
C PRO A 19 -13.26 15.55 3.50
N PHE A 20 -13.13 15.46 4.82
CA PHE A 20 -12.39 14.39 5.47
C PHE A 20 -13.01 13.01 5.21
N ILE A 21 -14.33 12.86 5.34
CA ILE A 21 -15.04 11.60 5.07
C ILE A 21 -14.86 11.20 3.60
N LEU A 22 -15.05 12.12 2.67
CA LEU A 22 -14.91 11.84 1.23
C LEU A 22 -13.49 11.38 0.87
N VAL A 23 -12.47 12.09 1.35
CA VAL A 23 -11.08 11.71 1.09
C VAL A 23 -10.73 10.41 1.79
N THR A 24 -11.23 10.19 3.01
CA THR A 24 -11.04 8.93 3.75
C THR A 24 -11.62 7.73 3.00
N SER A 25 -12.75 7.88 2.32
CA SER A 25 -13.32 6.82 1.48
C SER A 25 -12.39 6.41 0.33
N CYS A 26 -11.61 7.35 -0.23
CA CYS A 26 -10.61 7.02 -1.24
C CYS A 26 -9.53 6.09 -0.70
N PHE A 27 -9.13 6.21 0.58
CA PHE A 27 -8.14 5.30 1.19
C PHE A 27 -8.64 3.85 1.26
N ALA A 28 -9.93 3.65 1.54
CA ALA A 28 -10.52 2.30 1.49
C ALA A 28 -10.54 1.75 0.06
N LEU A 29 -10.88 2.57 -0.94
CA LEU A 29 -10.93 2.14 -2.33
C LEU A 29 -9.55 1.71 -2.86
N TRP A 30 -8.47 2.42 -2.52
CA TRP A 30 -7.17 1.99 -3.00
C TRP A 30 -6.59 0.83 -2.19
N GLY A 31 -6.89 0.70 -0.89
CA GLY A 31 -6.59 -0.52 -0.14
C GLY A 31 -7.21 -1.75 -0.78
N PHE A 32 -8.47 -1.65 -1.20
CA PHE A 32 -9.15 -2.67 -1.96
C PHE A 32 -8.42 -3.05 -3.25
N ALA A 33 -7.99 -2.06 -4.05
CA ALA A 33 -7.29 -2.30 -5.31
C ALA A 33 -5.93 -3.00 -5.10
N ASN A 34 -5.20 -2.63 -4.05
CA ASN A 34 -3.92 -3.25 -3.74
C ASN A 34 -4.06 -4.76 -3.50
N ASP A 35 -5.00 -5.15 -2.65
CA ASP A 35 -5.06 -6.51 -2.16
C ASP A 35 -5.92 -7.44 -3.03
N ILE A 36 -6.85 -6.94 -3.82
CA ILE A 36 -7.50 -7.75 -4.86
C ILE A 36 -6.52 -8.13 -5.99
N THR A 37 -5.46 -7.32 -6.20
CA THR A 37 -4.47 -7.55 -7.26
C THR A 37 -3.45 -8.65 -6.89
N ASN A 38 -3.14 -8.85 -5.62
CA ASN A 38 -2.11 -9.81 -5.20
C ASN A 38 -2.35 -11.25 -5.69
N PRO A 39 -3.55 -11.85 -5.56
CA PRO A 39 -3.80 -13.20 -6.06
C PRO A 39 -3.89 -13.30 -7.58
N MET A 40 -3.95 -12.16 -8.29
CA MET A 40 -4.12 -12.14 -9.74
C MET A 40 -2.89 -12.66 -10.50
N VAL A 41 -1.68 -12.54 -9.93
CA VAL A 41 -0.46 -13.12 -10.51
C VAL A 41 -0.68 -14.61 -10.80
N LYS A 42 -1.11 -15.36 -9.77
CA LYS A 42 -1.38 -16.79 -9.90
C LYS A 42 -2.58 -17.09 -10.83
N ALA A 43 -3.64 -16.28 -10.71
CA ALA A 43 -4.83 -16.44 -11.55
C ALA A 43 -4.51 -16.26 -13.04
N PHE A 44 -3.80 -15.20 -13.43
CA PHE A 44 -3.41 -14.98 -14.82
C PHE A 44 -2.45 -16.05 -15.36
N SER A 45 -1.45 -16.47 -14.55
CA SER A 45 -0.56 -17.56 -14.94
C SER A 45 -1.35 -18.82 -15.30
N LYS A 46 -2.38 -19.14 -14.53
CA LYS A 46 -3.26 -20.28 -14.73
C LYS A 46 -4.18 -20.10 -15.95
N ILE A 47 -4.82 -18.95 -16.09
CA ILE A 47 -5.78 -18.63 -17.17
C ILE A 47 -5.11 -18.61 -18.55
N PHE A 48 -3.89 -18.08 -18.64
CA PHE A 48 -3.16 -17.91 -19.90
C PHE A 48 -2.09 -18.96 -20.14
N ARG A 49 -1.98 -20.02 -19.33
CA ARG A 49 -0.93 -21.06 -19.40
C ARG A 49 0.47 -20.46 -19.44
N MET A 50 0.73 -19.46 -18.59
CA MET A 50 2.01 -18.72 -18.54
C MET A 50 2.85 -19.16 -17.34
N SER A 51 4.14 -18.84 -17.38
CA SER A 51 5.02 -18.98 -16.22
C SER A 51 4.56 -18.06 -15.09
N VAL A 52 4.93 -18.38 -13.84
CA VAL A 52 4.68 -17.49 -12.69
C VAL A 52 5.42 -16.16 -12.87
N THR A 53 6.59 -16.19 -13.50
CA THR A 53 7.40 -15.01 -13.84
C THR A 53 6.64 -14.07 -14.77
N ASP A 54 6.00 -14.60 -15.82
CA ASP A 54 5.18 -13.80 -16.74
C ASP A 54 3.95 -13.23 -16.01
N GLY A 55 3.30 -14.03 -15.17
CA GLY A 55 2.20 -13.56 -14.33
C GLY A 55 2.60 -12.43 -13.38
N ALA A 56 3.85 -12.40 -12.92
CA ALA A 56 4.38 -11.33 -12.07
C ALA A 56 4.48 -9.96 -12.79
N LEU A 57 4.37 -9.92 -14.13
CA LEU A 57 4.24 -8.66 -14.87
C LEU A 57 3.04 -7.82 -14.43
N VAL A 58 2.00 -8.46 -13.87
CA VAL A 58 0.87 -7.75 -13.23
C VAL A 58 1.36 -6.83 -12.12
N GLN A 59 2.22 -7.32 -11.23
CA GLN A 59 2.79 -6.50 -10.16
C GLN A 59 3.72 -5.41 -10.70
N MET A 60 4.49 -5.72 -11.74
CA MET A 60 5.35 -4.72 -12.39
C MET A 60 4.52 -3.59 -13.02
N ALA A 61 3.42 -3.93 -13.71
CA ALA A 61 2.50 -2.93 -14.25
C ALA A 61 1.85 -2.10 -13.14
N PHE A 62 1.43 -2.76 -12.05
CA PHE A 62 0.83 -2.13 -10.89
C PHE A 62 1.78 -1.13 -10.21
N TYR A 63 2.97 -1.53 -9.79
CA TYR A 63 3.92 -0.63 -9.13
C TYR A 63 4.58 0.36 -10.11
N GLY A 64 4.70 -0.01 -11.39
CA GLY A 64 5.17 0.85 -12.47
C GLY A 64 4.29 2.09 -12.64
N GLY A 65 2.96 1.95 -12.51
CA GLY A 65 2.02 3.06 -12.55
C GLY A 65 2.24 4.07 -11.42
N TYR A 66 2.49 3.59 -10.20
CA TYR A 66 2.84 4.46 -9.06
C TYR A 66 4.10 5.27 -9.33
N PHE A 67 5.16 4.61 -9.76
CA PHE A 67 6.43 5.25 -10.03
C PHE A 67 6.33 6.27 -11.18
N ALA A 68 5.76 5.87 -12.30
CA ALA A 68 5.69 6.70 -13.51
C ALA A 68 4.83 7.95 -13.31
N MET A 69 3.73 7.84 -12.52
CA MET A 69 2.73 8.91 -12.44
C MET A 69 2.90 9.84 -11.23
N ALA A 70 3.76 9.53 -10.24
CA ALA A 70 3.88 10.34 -9.03
C ALA A 70 4.25 11.81 -9.32
N PHE A 71 5.29 12.07 -10.09
CA PHE A 71 5.66 13.46 -10.45
C PHE A 71 4.70 14.12 -11.45
N PRO A 72 4.24 13.46 -12.53
CA PRO A 72 3.18 14.01 -13.37
C PRO A 72 1.93 14.41 -12.57
N ALA A 73 1.51 13.59 -11.59
CA ALA A 73 0.41 13.92 -10.70
C ALA A 73 0.68 15.19 -9.88
N ALA A 74 1.87 15.32 -9.29
CA ALA A 74 2.24 16.51 -8.53
C ALA A 74 2.25 17.78 -9.42
N MET A 75 2.75 17.69 -10.65
CA MET A 75 2.72 18.80 -11.61
C MET A 75 1.29 19.20 -11.99
N PHE A 76 0.42 18.21 -12.17
CA PHE A 76 -1.00 18.43 -12.44
C PHE A 76 -1.70 19.13 -11.26
N ILE A 77 -1.49 18.61 -10.03
CA ILE A 77 -2.07 19.18 -8.80
C ILE A 77 -1.56 20.60 -8.55
N ARG A 78 -0.29 20.86 -8.85
CA ARG A 78 0.30 22.21 -8.79
C ARG A 78 -0.43 23.19 -9.70
N LYS A 79 -0.75 22.74 -10.94
CA LYS A 79 -1.39 23.61 -11.95
C LYS A 79 -2.88 23.86 -11.62
N TYR A 80 -3.55 22.88 -11.04
CA TYR A 80 -5.01 22.97 -10.86
C TYR A 80 -5.40 23.03 -9.38
N SER A 81 -5.50 21.90 -8.69
CA SER A 81 -5.83 21.81 -7.25
C SER A 81 -5.78 20.37 -6.76
N TYR A 82 -5.80 20.18 -5.43
CA TYR A 82 -5.96 18.85 -4.84
C TYR A 82 -7.27 18.18 -5.24
N LYS A 83 -8.40 18.92 -5.24
CA LYS A 83 -9.69 18.38 -5.68
C LYS A 83 -9.62 17.83 -7.10
N THR A 84 -9.05 18.61 -8.03
CA THR A 84 -8.92 18.20 -9.44
C THR A 84 -7.98 16.99 -9.57
N GLY A 85 -6.92 16.93 -8.76
CA GLY A 85 -6.04 15.76 -8.68
C GLY A 85 -6.76 14.51 -8.23
N ILE A 86 -7.60 14.59 -7.19
CA ILE A 86 -8.43 13.47 -6.71
C ILE A 86 -9.40 13.03 -7.81
N MET A 87 -10.07 13.97 -8.48
CA MET A 87 -11.01 13.66 -9.57
C MET A 87 -10.31 12.98 -10.76
N MET A 88 -9.12 13.46 -11.15
CA MET A 88 -8.30 12.81 -12.18
C MET A 88 -7.92 11.39 -11.75
N GLY A 89 -7.49 11.21 -10.50
CA GLY A 89 -7.15 9.92 -9.93
C GLY A 89 -8.33 8.93 -9.95
N LEU A 90 -9.50 9.35 -9.49
CA LEU A 90 -10.72 8.54 -9.57
C LEU A 90 -11.12 8.22 -11.02
N GLY A 91 -10.98 9.18 -11.93
CA GLY A 91 -11.27 8.98 -13.36
C GLY A 91 -10.36 7.93 -14.00
N LEU A 92 -9.04 8.01 -13.77
CA LEU A 92 -8.07 7.01 -14.27
C LEU A 92 -8.28 5.65 -13.62
N TYR A 93 -8.59 5.62 -12.32
CA TYR A 93 -8.87 4.36 -11.63
C TYR A 93 -10.13 3.69 -12.21
N ALA A 94 -11.24 4.44 -12.39
CA ALA A 94 -12.45 3.93 -13.01
C ALA A 94 -12.18 3.44 -14.44
N LEU A 95 -11.44 4.23 -15.24
CA LEU A 95 -11.07 3.87 -16.59
C LEU A 95 -10.28 2.56 -16.61
N GLY A 96 -9.23 2.43 -15.81
CA GLY A 96 -8.44 1.21 -15.70
C GLY A 96 -9.28 0.01 -15.29
N ALA A 97 -10.18 0.16 -14.31
CA ALA A 97 -11.08 -0.91 -13.88
C ALA A 97 -12.06 -1.33 -14.99
N LEU A 98 -12.62 -0.39 -15.74
CA LEU A 98 -13.54 -0.69 -16.85
C LEU A 98 -12.85 -1.28 -18.08
N LEU A 99 -11.56 -0.97 -18.29
CA LEU A 99 -10.76 -1.56 -19.37
C LEU A 99 -10.56 -3.08 -19.22
N PHE A 100 -10.84 -3.66 -18.07
CA PHE A 100 -10.88 -5.12 -17.90
C PHE A 100 -11.92 -5.77 -18.81
N PHE A 101 -13.04 -5.10 -19.09
CA PHE A 101 -14.06 -5.63 -19.99
C PHE A 101 -13.55 -5.80 -21.44
N PRO A 102 -13.09 -4.76 -22.14
CA PRO A 102 -12.53 -4.94 -23.48
C PRO A 102 -11.28 -5.84 -23.48
N SER A 103 -10.49 -5.88 -22.40
CA SER A 103 -9.34 -6.78 -22.28
C SER A 103 -9.78 -8.25 -22.30
N LYS A 104 -10.91 -8.59 -21.69
CA LYS A 104 -11.51 -9.93 -21.77
C LYS A 104 -11.90 -10.27 -23.22
N GLU A 105 -12.59 -9.36 -23.90
CA GLU A 105 -13.02 -9.58 -25.30
C GLU A 105 -11.82 -9.81 -26.26
N MET A 106 -10.69 -9.17 -25.97
CA MET A 106 -9.45 -9.40 -26.75
C MET A 106 -8.79 -10.75 -26.44
N GLY A 107 -9.13 -11.40 -25.35
CA GLY A 107 -8.62 -12.72 -24.96
C GLY A 107 -7.10 -12.81 -24.75
N CYS A 108 -6.41 -11.66 -24.62
CA CYS A 108 -4.97 -11.55 -24.50
C CYS A 108 -4.56 -11.01 -23.13
N PHE A 109 -3.35 -11.35 -22.68
CA PHE A 109 -2.84 -10.92 -21.37
C PHE A 109 -2.42 -9.45 -21.31
N TYR A 110 -1.76 -8.95 -22.35
CA TYR A 110 -1.18 -7.59 -22.36
C TYR A 110 -2.18 -6.44 -22.17
N PRO A 111 -3.42 -6.48 -22.69
CA PRO A 111 -4.44 -5.46 -22.39
C PRO A 111 -4.76 -5.35 -20.90
N PHE A 112 -4.74 -6.46 -20.15
CA PHE A 112 -4.91 -6.44 -18.70
C PHE A 112 -3.76 -5.70 -18.01
N LEU A 113 -2.51 -5.86 -18.47
CA LEU A 113 -1.38 -5.12 -17.95
C LEU A 113 -1.55 -3.61 -18.16
N ALA A 114 -2.02 -3.20 -19.34
CA ALA A 114 -2.31 -1.80 -19.64
C ALA A 114 -3.45 -1.28 -18.73
N ALA A 115 -4.50 -2.07 -18.52
CA ALA A 115 -5.60 -1.73 -17.61
C ALA A 115 -5.10 -1.55 -16.17
N TYR A 116 -4.26 -2.45 -15.66
CA TYR A 116 -3.62 -2.32 -14.35
C TYR A 116 -2.75 -1.08 -14.26
N PHE A 117 -1.93 -0.81 -15.26
CA PHE A 117 -1.07 0.36 -15.30
C PHE A 117 -1.88 1.66 -15.22
N ILE A 118 -2.95 1.80 -16.02
CA ILE A 118 -3.84 2.96 -16.01
C ILE A 118 -4.55 3.09 -14.66
N LEU A 119 -5.06 1.99 -14.12
CA LEU A 119 -5.68 1.94 -12.80
C LEU A 119 -4.72 2.48 -11.74
N THR A 120 -3.48 2.04 -11.76
CA THR A 120 -2.48 2.43 -10.76
C THR A 120 -1.96 3.85 -10.97
N CYS A 121 -1.94 4.35 -12.21
CA CYS A 121 -1.76 5.78 -12.46
C CYS A 121 -2.81 6.59 -11.71
N GLY A 122 -4.07 6.14 -11.69
CA GLY A 122 -5.14 6.75 -10.91
C GLY A 122 -4.86 6.72 -9.41
N LEU A 123 -4.39 5.59 -8.88
CA LEU A 123 -4.01 5.45 -7.47
C LEU A 123 -2.86 6.39 -7.10
N SER A 124 -1.86 6.55 -7.96
CA SER A 124 -0.75 7.49 -7.77
C SER A 124 -1.24 8.94 -7.66
N PHE A 125 -2.21 9.35 -8.49
CA PHE A 125 -2.88 10.64 -8.36
C PHE A 125 -3.61 10.80 -7.03
N LEU A 126 -4.34 9.77 -6.60
CA LEU A 126 -5.07 9.79 -5.33
C LEU A 126 -4.10 9.94 -4.16
N GLU A 127 -3.05 9.15 -4.10
CA GLU A 127 -2.09 9.23 -3.00
C GLU A 127 -1.33 10.57 -2.97
N THR A 128 -0.93 11.07 -4.14
CA THR A 128 -0.25 12.36 -4.25
C THR A 128 -1.15 13.54 -3.89
N SER A 129 -2.48 13.39 -4.03
CA SER A 129 -3.46 14.43 -3.72
C SER A 129 -4.04 14.30 -2.31
N CYS A 130 -4.53 13.12 -1.92
CA CYS A 130 -5.30 12.91 -0.69
C CYS A 130 -4.45 13.09 0.56
N ASN A 131 -3.22 12.55 0.57
CA ASN A 131 -2.33 12.62 1.72
C ASN A 131 -2.00 14.07 2.11
N PRO A 132 -1.44 14.92 1.24
CA PRO A 132 -1.15 16.30 1.59
C PRO A 132 -2.40 17.14 1.81
N TYR A 133 -3.51 16.83 1.13
CA TYR A 133 -4.77 17.50 1.37
C TYR A 133 -5.30 17.24 2.79
N ILE A 134 -5.23 16.01 3.29
CA ILE A 134 -5.55 15.67 4.69
C ILE A 134 -4.61 16.38 5.67
N LEU A 135 -3.31 16.45 5.37
CA LEU A 135 -2.34 17.16 6.22
C LEU A 135 -2.67 18.67 6.32
N SER A 136 -3.14 19.27 5.23
CA SER A 136 -3.49 20.71 5.19
C SER A 136 -4.84 21.05 5.82
N MET A 137 -5.72 20.08 6.09
CA MET A 137 -7.01 20.31 6.78
C MET A 137 -6.80 20.60 8.26
N GLY A 138 -7.13 21.80 8.74
CA GLY A 138 -7.10 22.13 10.16
C GLY A 138 -5.69 22.47 10.71
N SER A 139 -5.46 22.28 12.03
CA SER A 139 -4.21 22.69 12.66
C SER A 139 -3.03 21.79 12.32
N LYS A 140 -1.82 22.38 12.21
CA LYS A 140 -0.58 21.64 11.94
C LYS A 140 -0.25 20.62 13.03
N GLU A 141 -0.54 20.93 14.30
CA GLU A 141 -0.27 20.07 15.45
C GLU A 141 -1.00 18.73 15.40
N THR A 142 -2.17 18.67 14.75
CA THR A 142 -2.97 17.44 14.62
C THR A 142 -2.83 16.78 13.24
N ALA A 143 -2.02 17.33 12.35
CA ALA A 143 -1.93 16.91 10.94
C ALA A 143 -1.58 15.42 10.79
N THR A 144 -0.50 14.96 11.41
CA THR A 144 -0.06 13.55 11.35
C THR A 144 -1.11 12.60 11.94
N ARG A 145 -1.75 12.98 13.05
CA ARG A 145 -2.82 12.18 13.67
C ARG A 145 -4.03 12.09 12.75
N ARG A 146 -4.39 13.17 12.09
CA ARG A 146 -5.50 13.26 11.11
C ARG A 146 -5.23 12.37 9.90
N LEU A 147 -4.00 12.38 9.38
CA LEU A 147 -3.60 11.50 8.29
C LEU A 147 -3.66 10.01 8.70
N ASN A 148 -3.13 9.68 9.89
CA ASN A 148 -3.22 8.31 10.41
C ASN A 148 -4.68 7.83 10.56
N MET A 149 -5.57 8.71 11.03
CA MET A 149 -7.00 8.41 11.16
C MET A 149 -7.65 8.15 9.79
N ALA A 150 -7.34 8.95 8.78
CA ALA A 150 -7.85 8.74 7.43
C ALA A 150 -7.31 7.44 6.82
N GLN A 151 -6.01 7.22 6.92
CA GLN A 151 -5.37 6.02 6.40
C GLN A 151 -5.71 4.73 7.17
N ALA A 152 -6.35 4.81 8.34
CA ALA A 152 -6.83 3.63 9.05
C ALA A 152 -7.94 2.87 8.27
N PHE A 153 -8.58 3.52 7.31
CA PHE A 153 -9.57 2.90 6.43
C PHE A 153 -8.96 2.14 5.25
N ASN A 154 -7.68 2.38 4.93
CA ASN A 154 -7.00 1.63 3.88
C ASN A 154 -6.95 0.11 4.16
N PRO A 155 -6.46 -0.40 5.31
CA PRO A 155 -6.47 -1.84 5.58
C PRO A 155 -7.89 -2.43 5.69
N MET A 156 -8.92 -1.63 5.97
CA MET A 156 -10.30 -2.13 5.88
C MET A 156 -10.69 -2.42 4.43
N GLY A 157 -10.29 -1.54 3.50
CA GLY A 157 -10.43 -1.78 2.06
C GLY A 157 -9.64 -3.02 1.61
N SER A 158 -8.40 -3.16 2.10
CA SER A 158 -7.55 -4.32 1.85
C SER A 158 -8.21 -5.64 2.26
N LEU A 159 -8.75 -5.71 3.47
CA LEU A 159 -9.47 -6.91 3.96
C LEU A 159 -10.70 -7.22 3.08
N ALA A 160 -11.45 -6.20 2.66
CA ALA A 160 -12.57 -6.38 1.74
C ALA A 160 -12.09 -6.89 0.36
N GLY A 161 -10.98 -6.35 -0.15
CA GLY A 161 -10.35 -6.80 -1.40
C GLY A 161 -9.92 -8.27 -1.33
N MET A 162 -9.23 -8.66 -0.26
CA MET A 162 -8.83 -10.05 -0.01
C MET A 162 -10.04 -11.00 0.08
N TYR A 163 -11.08 -10.59 0.82
CA TYR A 163 -12.31 -11.39 0.95
C TYR A 163 -12.99 -11.60 -0.40
N ILE A 164 -13.09 -10.55 -1.22
CA ILE A 164 -13.68 -10.63 -2.56
C ILE A 164 -12.81 -11.47 -3.49
N ALA A 165 -11.48 -11.30 -3.46
CA ALA A 165 -10.58 -12.13 -4.25
C ALA A 165 -10.71 -13.61 -3.93
N MET A 166 -10.80 -13.99 -2.66
CA MET A 166 -10.97 -15.37 -2.25
C MET A 166 -12.33 -15.95 -2.69
N ASN A 167 -13.43 -15.26 -2.36
CA ASN A 167 -14.77 -15.83 -2.48
C ASN A 167 -15.40 -15.65 -3.86
N PHE A 168 -15.05 -14.59 -4.57
CA PHE A 168 -15.66 -14.25 -5.86
C PHE A 168 -14.72 -14.48 -7.05
N ILE A 169 -13.43 -14.68 -6.83
CA ILE A 169 -12.48 -15.00 -7.88
C ILE A 169 -11.93 -16.42 -7.64
N GLN A 170 -11.06 -16.62 -6.67
CA GLN A 170 -10.32 -17.88 -6.51
C GLN A 170 -11.24 -19.10 -6.35
N ASN A 171 -12.30 -19.02 -5.57
CA ASN A 171 -13.24 -20.13 -5.36
C ASN A 171 -14.14 -20.40 -6.56
N LYS A 172 -14.23 -19.48 -7.53
CA LYS A 172 -15.06 -19.63 -8.73
C LYS A 172 -14.27 -19.93 -10.00
N LEU A 173 -12.94 -19.75 -9.97
CA LEU A 173 -12.08 -20.17 -11.07
C LEU A 173 -12.10 -21.68 -11.19
N ASN A 174 -11.95 -22.18 -12.42
CA ASN A 174 -11.84 -23.60 -12.67
C ASN A 174 -10.68 -24.20 -11.84
N PRO A 175 -10.92 -25.29 -11.08
CA PRO A 175 -9.93 -25.87 -10.17
C PRO A 175 -8.72 -26.50 -10.87
N MET A 176 -8.83 -26.87 -12.16
CA MET A 176 -7.74 -27.45 -12.92
C MET A 176 -6.45 -26.63 -12.79
N ASP A 177 -5.35 -27.29 -12.53
CA ASP A 177 -4.03 -26.66 -12.46
C ASP A 177 -3.45 -26.36 -13.87
N THR A 178 -2.27 -25.73 -13.93
CA THR A 178 -1.65 -25.35 -15.20
C THR A 178 -1.26 -26.57 -16.05
N ALA A 179 -0.88 -27.68 -15.41
CA ALA A 179 -0.48 -28.90 -16.10
C ALA A 179 -1.71 -29.61 -16.69
N GLU A 180 -2.79 -29.71 -15.93
CA GLU A 180 -4.07 -30.26 -16.41
C GLU A 180 -4.65 -29.44 -17.57
N ARG A 181 -4.59 -28.12 -17.46
CA ARG A 181 -5.03 -27.19 -18.53
C ARG A 181 -4.20 -27.34 -19.79
N ALA A 182 -2.92 -27.70 -19.67
CA ALA A 182 -2.05 -27.94 -20.84
C ALA A 182 -2.47 -29.17 -21.68
N LEU A 183 -3.22 -30.10 -21.09
CA LEU A 183 -3.72 -31.32 -21.77
C LEU A 183 -5.05 -31.10 -22.52
N LEU A 184 -5.73 -29.97 -22.29
CA LEU A 184 -6.99 -29.66 -22.97
C LEU A 184 -6.75 -29.31 -24.44
N ASN A 185 -7.73 -29.65 -25.27
CA ASN A 185 -7.75 -29.18 -26.66
C ASN A 185 -8.05 -27.67 -26.73
N ASP A 186 -7.73 -27.03 -27.84
CA ASP A 186 -7.84 -25.58 -28.00
C ASP A 186 -9.26 -25.05 -27.76
N THR A 187 -10.29 -25.79 -28.21
CA THR A 187 -11.69 -25.36 -28.04
C THR A 187 -12.12 -25.41 -26.58
N GLU A 188 -11.78 -26.48 -25.87
CA GLU A 188 -12.09 -26.62 -24.42
C GLU A 188 -11.33 -25.61 -23.61
N PHE A 189 -10.06 -25.36 -23.97
CA PHE A 189 -9.25 -24.36 -23.27
C PHE A 189 -9.80 -22.93 -23.45
N GLU A 190 -10.15 -22.53 -24.67
CA GLU A 190 -10.70 -21.20 -24.93
C GLU A 190 -12.04 -20.99 -24.21
N ALA A 191 -12.93 -21.99 -24.20
CA ALA A 191 -14.19 -21.93 -23.45
C ALA A 191 -13.96 -21.78 -21.95
N MET A 192 -13.00 -22.53 -21.39
CA MET A 192 -12.62 -22.42 -19.97
C MET A 192 -11.99 -21.06 -19.66
N LYS A 193 -11.07 -20.55 -20.50
CA LYS A 193 -10.43 -19.26 -20.39
C LYS A 193 -11.46 -18.13 -20.38
N GLU A 194 -12.43 -18.16 -21.29
CA GLU A 194 -13.51 -17.17 -21.36
C GLU A 194 -14.36 -17.16 -20.08
N SER A 195 -14.70 -18.34 -19.56
CA SER A 195 -15.42 -18.50 -18.28
C SER A 195 -14.62 -17.90 -17.12
N ASP A 196 -13.35 -18.28 -16.98
CA ASP A 196 -12.46 -17.80 -15.91
C ASP A 196 -12.22 -16.29 -16.00
N LEU A 197 -12.04 -15.74 -17.21
CA LEU A 197 -11.92 -14.28 -17.40
C LEU A 197 -13.21 -13.56 -17.00
N SER A 198 -14.37 -14.14 -17.27
CA SER A 198 -15.67 -13.55 -16.84
C SER A 198 -15.78 -13.45 -15.33
N VAL A 199 -15.34 -14.48 -14.61
CA VAL A 199 -15.26 -14.50 -13.15
C VAL A 199 -14.28 -13.43 -12.66
N LEU A 200 -13.10 -13.35 -13.27
CA LEU A 200 -12.03 -12.45 -12.86
C LEU A 200 -12.39 -10.98 -13.00
N ILE A 201 -13.04 -10.58 -14.12
CA ILE A 201 -13.34 -9.16 -14.39
C ILE A 201 -14.50 -8.61 -13.55
N ALA A 202 -15.42 -9.46 -13.08
CA ALA A 202 -16.64 -9.01 -12.41
C ALA A 202 -16.39 -8.07 -11.21
N PRO A 203 -15.48 -8.37 -10.26
CA PRO A 203 -15.17 -7.45 -9.16
C PRO A 203 -14.54 -6.13 -9.61
N TYR A 204 -13.72 -6.14 -10.69
CA TYR A 204 -13.13 -4.91 -11.24
C TYR A 204 -14.17 -4.00 -11.87
N LEU A 205 -15.13 -4.56 -12.58
CA LEU A 205 -16.25 -3.78 -13.13
C LEU A 205 -17.11 -3.19 -12.01
N MET A 206 -17.40 -3.98 -10.97
CA MET A 206 -18.16 -3.52 -9.81
C MET A 206 -17.47 -2.32 -9.14
N ILE A 207 -16.17 -2.42 -8.85
CA ILE A 207 -15.42 -1.31 -8.25
C ILE A 207 -15.34 -0.11 -9.19
N GLY A 208 -15.20 -0.34 -10.50
CA GLY A 208 -15.23 0.73 -11.50
C GLY A 208 -16.49 1.58 -11.42
N PHE A 209 -17.67 0.96 -11.30
CA PHE A 209 -18.94 1.69 -11.13
C PHE A 209 -19.03 2.41 -9.78
N ILE A 210 -18.53 1.80 -8.69
CA ILE A 210 -18.47 2.46 -7.38
C ILE A 210 -17.59 3.71 -7.45
N ILE A 211 -16.48 3.66 -8.17
CA ILE A 211 -15.56 4.78 -8.33
C ILE A 211 -16.17 5.89 -9.19
N ILE A 212 -16.93 5.56 -10.23
CA ILE A 212 -17.69 6.54 -11.02
C ILE A 212 -18.71 7.25 -10.13
N ALA A 213 -19.44 6.53 -9.30
CA ALA A 213 -20.36 7.14 -8.34
C ALA A 213 -19.63 8.08 -7.36
N MET A 214 -18.46 7.65 -6.85
CA MET A 214 -17.61 8.48 -5.99
C MET A 214 -17.11 9.72 -6.74
N LEU A 215 -16.68 9.59 -7.99
CA LEU A 215 -16.27 10.71 -8.84
C LEU A 215 -17.40 11.73 -8.99
N ALA A 216 -18.63 11.28 -9.23
CA ALA A 216 -19.79 12.15 -9.27
C ALA A 216 -20.02 12.89 -7.95
N VAL A 217 -19.90 12.19 -6.81
CA VAL A 217 -20.00 12.83 -5.48
C VAL A 217 -18.93 13.91 -5.31
N PHE A 218 -17.67 13.65 -5.68
CA PHE A 218 -16.59 14.65 -5.63
C PHE A 218 -16.87 15.85 -6.56
N TRP A 219 -17.41 15.58 -7.74
CA TRP A 219 -17.74 16.64 -8.71
C TRP A 219 -18.69 17.68 -8.09
N PHE A 220 -19.79 17.23 -7.49
CA PHE A 220 -20.81 18.10 -6.89
C PHE A 220 -20.43 18.63 -5.49
N SER A 221 -19.44 18.02 -4.80
CA SER A 221 -19.06 18.43 -3.46
C SER A 221 -18.23 19.71 -3.47
N LYS A 222 -18.54 20.64 -2.56
CA LYS A 222 -17.71 21.82 -2.31
C LYS A 222 -16.56 21.44 -1.39
N MET A 223 -15.35 21.44 -1.93
CA MET A 223 -14.14 21.14 -1.19
C MET A 223 -13.40 22.45 -0.84
N PRO A 224 -12.99 22.67 0.42
CA PRO A 224 -12.21 23.84 0.78
C PRO A 224 -10.87 23.88 0.02
N LYS A 225 -10.50 25.05 -0.49
CA LYS A 225 -9.20 25.29 -1.12
C LYS A 225 -8.12 25.45 -0.05
N VAL A 226 -7.76 24.39 0.61
CA VAL A 226 -6.72 24.36 1.64
C VAL A 226 -5.43 23.82 1.04
N GLY A 227 -4.31 24.47 1.30
CA GLY A 227 -3.02 24.11 0.71
C GLY A 227 -2.85 24.57 -0.76
N ASP A 228 -3.89 25.10 -1.40
CA ASP A 228 -3.82 25.67 -2.75
C ASP A 228 -3.49 27.18 -2.75
N THR A 229 -3.49 27.81 -1.56
CA THR A 229 -3.37 29.28 -1.37
C THR A 229 -1.93 29.79 -1.31
N ALA A 230 -0.93 28.94 -1.46
CA ALA A 230 0.43 29.46 -1.63
C ALA A 230 0.49 30.21 -2.97
N ALA A 231 0.92 31.49 -2.92
CA ALA A 231 1.18 32.30 -4.09
C ALA A 231 1.88 31.46 -5.15
N GLU A 232 1.40 31.48 -6.38
CA GLU A 232 1.99 30.77 -7.51
C GLU A 232 3.51 30.96 -7.47
N SER A 233 4.21 29.97 -6.95
CA SER A 233 5.65 30.00 -6.96
C SER A 233 6.07 29.94 -8.43
N LYS A 234 6.58 31.05 -8.96
CA LYS A 234 7.19 31.13 -10.30
C LYS A 234 8.43 30.27 -10.42
N ALA A 235 8.76 29.49 -9.38
CA ALA A 235 9.91 28.60 -9.36
C ALA A 235 9.71 27.45 -10.35
N GLY A 236 10.66 27.24 -11.23
CA GLY A 236 10.66 26.12 -12.16
C GLY A 236 10.68 24.77 -11.43
N PHE A 237 10.19 23.72 -12.09
CA PHE A 237 10.12 22.33 -11.58
C PHE A 237 11.42 21.89 -10.86
N TRP A 238 12.57 22.03 -11.53
CA TRP A 238 13.86 21.61 -11.00
C TRP A 238 14.28 22.38 -9.74
N LYS A 239 13.94 23.67 -9.66
CA LYS A 239 14.25 24.49 -8.49
C LYS A 239 13.42 24.05 -7.29
N THR A 240 12.11 23.84 -7.46
CA THR A 240 11.22 23.36 -6.39
C THR A 240 11.65 21.97 -5.91
N LEU A 241 11.96 21.07 -6.84
CA LEU A 241 12.46 19.73 -6.52
C LEU A 241 13.77 19.79 -5.71
N LYS A 242 14.74 20.60 -6.17
CA LYS A 242 16.00 20.80 -5.46
C LYS A 242 15.78 21.37 -4.05
N ASN A 243 14.87 22.32 -3.89
CA ASN A 243 14.53 22.88 -2.57
C ASN A 243 14.03 21.80 -1.63
N VAL A 244 13.02 21.02 -2.06
CA VAL A 244 12.43 19.93 -1.24
C VAL A 244 13.50 18.91 -0.85
N PHE A 245 14.32 18.47 -1.81
CA PHE A 245 15.40 17.51 -1.54
C PHE A 245 16.59 18.11 -0.79
N SER A 246 16.69 19.44 -0.64
CA SER A 246 17.66 20.08 0.27
C SER A 246 17.27 19.94 1.74
N ILE A 247 15.97 19.75 2.03
CA ILE A 247 15.45 19.61 3.38
C ILE A 247 15.89 18.24 3.95
N LYS A 248 16.73 18.27 4.98
CA LYS A 248 17.36 17.05 5.54
C LYS A 248 16.33 16.03 6.03
N HIS A 249 15.34 16.47 6.83
CA HIS A 249 14.35 15.54 7.38
C HIS A 249 13.42 14.94 6.32
N TYR A 250 13.18 15.67 5.22
CA TYR A 250 12.45 15.16 4.08
C TYR A 250 13.21 14.02 3.38
N ARG A 251 14.50 14.22 3.07
CA ARG A 251 15.34 13.16 2.46
C ARG A 251 15.42 11.92 3.33
N GLU A 252 15.63 12.11 4.64
CA GLU A 252 15.64 11.02 5.62
C GLU A 252 14.28 10.31 5.65
N GLY A 253 13.18 11.07 5.51
CA GLY A 253 11.82 10.54 5.43
C GLY A 253 11.58 9.70 4.16
N VAL A 254 12.03 10.15 3.00
CA VAL A 254 11.93 9.40 1.73
C VAL A 254 12.69 8.07 1.83
N ILE A 255 13.91 8.10 2.39
CA ILE A 255 14.70 6.88 2.63
C ILE A 255 13.97 5.95 3.62
N ALA A 256 13.50 6.47 4.74
CA ALA A 256 12.77 5.69 5.73
C ALA A 256 11.49 5.06 5.12
N GLN A 257 10.80 5.80 4.26
CA GLN A 257 9.60 5.34 3.58
C GLN A 257 9.90 4.17 2.62
N PHE A 258 10.98 4.26 1.84
CA PHE A 258 11.44 3.20 0.95
C PHE A 258 11.71 1.90 1.72
N PHE A 259 12.51 1.98 2.77
CA PHE A 259 12.83 0.82 3.60
C PHE A 259 11.61 0.29 4.35
N TYR A 260 10.74 1.18 4.83
CA TYR A 260 9.51 0.76 5.51
C TYR A 260 8.58 -0.04 4.58
N VAL A 261 8.31 0.47 3.36
CA VAL A 261 7.43 -0.23 2.42
C VAL A 261 8.06 -1.55 2.00
N GLY A 262 9.37 -1.59 1.80
CA GLY A 262 10.09 -2.84 1.58
C GLY A 262 9.89 -3.86 2.71
N ALA A 263 10.09 -3.45 3.97
CA ALA A 263 9.86 -4.31 5.12
C ALA A 263 8.41 -4.83 5.18
N GLN A 264 7.45 -3.96 4.93
CA GLN A 264 6.03 -4.29 4.95
C GLN A 264 5.70 -5.39 3.94
N ILE A 265 6.08 -5.21 2.69
CA ILE A 265 5.79 -6.19 1.63
C ILE A 265 6.56 -7.49 1.87
N MET A 266 7.84 -7.42 2.26
CA MET A 266 8.63 -8.60 2.61
C MET A 266 7.99 -9.42 3.74
N CYS A 267 7.56 -8.79 4.82
CA CYS A 267 6.92 -9.50 5.94
C CYS A 267 5.61 -10.17 5.53
N TRP A 268 4.76 -9.49 4.75
CA TRP A 268 3.46 -10.02 4.36
C TRP A 268 3.54 -11.08 3.25
N THR A 269 4.51 -10.95 2.34
CA THR A 269 4.70 -11.95 1.28
C THR A 269 5.28 -13.24 1.85
N PHE A 270 6.31 -13.14 2.68
CA PHE A 270 7.07 -14.30 3.11
C PHE A 270 6.60 -14.96 4.43
N ILE A 271 5.53 -14.44 5.05
CA ILE A 271 4.86 -15.13 6.16
C ILE A 271 4.32 -16.50 5.74
N ILE A 272 3.87 -16.62 4.47
CA ILE A 272 3.34 -17.88 3.94
C ILE A 272 4.46 -18.90 3.82
N GLN A 273 5.60 -18.56 3.19
CA GLN A 273 6.75 -19.45 3.08
C GLN A 273 7.31 -19.84 4.44
N TYR A 274 7.36 -18.89 5.38
CA TYR A 274 7.80 -19.16 6.74
C TYR A 274 6.90 -20.17 7.45
N GLY A 275 5.60 -19.96 7.43
CA GLY A 275 4.60 -20.84 8.05
C GLY A 275 4.52 -22.20 7.35
N THR A 276 4.48 -22.23 6.01
CA THR A 276 4.42 -23.48 5.24
C THR A 276 5.59 -24.37 5.60
N ARG A 277 6.81 -23.83 5.61
CA ARG A 277 8.00 -24.60 6.01
C ARG A 277 7.88 -25.12 7.44
N LEU A 278 7.45 -24.27 8.37
CA LEU A 278 7.31 -24.67 9.79
C LEU A 278 6.35 -25.84 9.95
N PHE A 279 5.18 -25.78 9.31
CA PHE A 279 4.14 -26.81 9.43
C PHE A 279 4.51 -28.09 8.67
N THR A 280 5.17 -27.98 7.52
CA THR A 280 5.66 -29.13 6.77
C THR A 280 6.74 -29.89 7.55
N GLN A 281 7.62 -29.20 8.29
CA GLN A 281 8.59 -29.83 9.21
C GLN A 281 7.91 -30.57 10.36
N GLN A 282 6.66 -30.22 10.72
CA GLN A 282 5.86 -30.93 11.71
C GLN A 282 5.06 -32.11 11.13
N GLY A 283 5.28 -32.43 9.83
CA GLY A 283 4.61 -33.54 9.13
C GLY A 283 3.29 -33.21 8.47
N MET A 284 2.91 -31.92 8.39
CA MET A 284 1.69 -31.50 7.69
C MET A 284 1.91 -31.55 6.16
N PRO A 285 0.93 -32.02 5.38
CA PRO A 285 0.99 -31.91 3.91
C PRO A 285 1.19 -30.45 3.46
N GLU A 286 1.99 -30.23 2.42
CA GLU A 286 2.37 -28.88 1.98
C GLU A 286 1.15 -28.00 1.68
N GLN A 287 0.13 -28.53 1.01
CA GLN A 287 -1.09 -27.79 0.68
C GLN A 287 -1.86 -27.33 1.93
N GLU A 288 -1.97 -28.18 2.95
CA GLU A 288 -2.61 -27.82 4.22
C GLU A 288 -1.79 -26.79 4.99
N ALA A 289 -0.46 -26.95 4.99
CA ALA A 289 0.48 -26.02 5.60
C ALA A 289 0.40 -24.62 4.94
N GLU A 290 0.27 -24.56 3.62
CA GLU A 290 0.10 -23.31 2.87
C GLU A 290 -1.22 -22.61 3.27
N VAL A 291 -2.33 -23.35 3.29
CA VAL A 291 -3.65 -22.80 3.69
C VAL A 291 -3.61 -22.26 5.12
N LEU A 292 -3.01 -23.02 6.05
CA LEU A 292 -2.89 -22.59 7.44
C LEU A 292 -1.99 -21.33 7.54
N SER A 293 -0.91 -21.27 6.77
CA SER A 293 -0.01 -20.10 6.74
C SER A 293 -0.70 -18.85 6.18
N GLN A 294 -1.59 -18.99 5.20
CA GLN A 294 -2.44 -17.91 4.72
C GLN A 294 -3.40 -17.39 5.80
N GLN A 295 -3.93 -18.28 6.66
CA GLN A 295 -4.76 -17.83 7.79
C GLN A 295 -3.95 -16.94 8.75
N TYR A 296 -2.68 -17.28 9.03
CA TYR A 296 -1.79 -16.41 9.83
C TYR A 296 -1.53 -15.06 9.14
N ASN A 297 -1.43 -15.03 7.82
CA ASN A 297 -1.32 -13.75 7.08
C ASN A 297 -2.60 -12.90 7.25
N ILE A 298 -3.79 -13.49 7.19
CA ILE A 298 -5.05 -12.79 7.45
C ILE A 298 -5.07 -12.26 8.89
N ILE A 299 -4.65 -13.05 9.88
CA ILE A 299 -4.54 -12.61 11.27
C ILE A 299 -3.57 -11.44 11.39
N ALA A 300 -2.43 -11.48 10.71
CA ALA A 300 -1.47 -10.38 10.67
C ALA A 300 -2.08 -9.09 10.11
N MET A 301 -2.89 -9.17 9.05
CA MET A 301 -3.61 -8.03 8.49
C MET A 301 -4.69 -7.48 9.42
N VAL A 302 -5.42 -8.35 10.12
CA VAL A 302 -6.39 -7.93 11.13
C VAL A 302 -5.68 -7.23 12.29
N MET A 303 -4.57 -7.78 12.78
CA MET A 303 -3.73 -7.16 13.81
C MET A 303 -3.19 -5.80 13.38
N PHE A 304 -2.75 -5.69 12.12
CA PHE A 304 -2.31 -4.42 11.52
C PHE A 304 -3.46 -3.40 11.53
N CYS A 305 -4.66 -3.79 11.12
CA CYS A 305 -5.84 -2.92 11.10
C CYS A 305 -6.20 -2.42 12.51
N ILE A 306 -6.34 -3.34 13.47
CA ILE A 306 -6.67 -3.00 14.86
C ILE A 306 -5.59 -2.09 15.46
N SER A 307 -4.32 -2.47 15.31
CA SER A 307 -3.19 -1.71 15.83
C SER A 307 -3.13 -0.28 15.25
N ARG A 308 -3.54 -0.08 14.00
CA ARG A 308 -3.59 1.25 13.39
C ARG A 308 -4.56 2.18 14.12
N PHE A 309 -5.74 1.71 14.49
CA PHE A 309 -6.69 2.51 15.28
C PHE A 309 -6.14 2.80 16.68
N VAL A 310 -5.62 1.78 17.36
CA VAL A 310 -5.03 1.89 18.70
C VAL A 310 -3.85 2.88 18.71
N CYS A 311 -2.91 2.72 17.79
CA CYS A 311 -1.74 3.61 17.68
C CYS A 311 -2.13 5.05 17.28
N THR A 312 -3.14 5.22 16.42
CA THR A 312 -3.68 6.55 16.08
C THR A 312 -4.27 7.24 17.30
N PHE A 313 -4.90 6.49 18.22
CA PHE A 313 -5.36 7.02 19.49
C PHE A 313 -4.18 7.47 20.36
N PHE A 314 -3.10 6.69 20.45
CA PHE A 314 -1.90 7.05 21.22
C PHE A 314 -1.19 8.31 20.71
N LEU A 315 -1.31 8.66 19.41
CA LEU A 315 -0.81 9.93 18.87
C LEU A 315 -1.45 11.18 19.51
N LYS A 316 -2.52 11.00 20.29
CA LYS A 316 -3.07 12.10 21.11
C LYS A 316 -2.17 12.47 22.28
N PHE A 317 -1.42 11.50 22.81
CA PHE A 317 -0.65 11.63 24.05
C PHE A 317 0.85 11.59 23.81
N VAL A 318 1.29 10.93 22.72
CA VAL A 318 2.70 10.68 22.43
C VAL A 318 3.07 11.38 21.12
N ASN A 319 4.25 12.02 21.11
CA ASN A 319 4.80 12.62 19.90
C ASN A 319 4.99 11.56 18.79
N ALA A 320 4.66 11.92 17.56
CA ALA A 320 4.68 11.02 16.40
C ALA A 320 6.06 10.37 16.18
N GLY A 321 7.15 11.15 16.28
CA GLY A 321 8.51 10.64 16.14
C GLY A 321 8.89 9.66 17.25
N ASN A 322 8.44 9.90 18.49
CA ASN A 322 8.68 8.97 19.60
C ASN A 322 7.90 7.66 19.44
N LEU A 323 6.62 7.74 19.06
CA LEU A 323 5.80 6.56 18.84
C LEU A 323 6.35 5.72 17.67
N LEU A 324 6.76 6.37 16.57
CA LEU A 324 7.43 5.71 15.44
C LEU A 324 8.70 4.97 15.89
N ARG A 325 9.54 5.64 16.71
CA ARG A 325 10.76 5.03 17.27
C ARG A 325 10.46 3.80 18.11
N ILE A 326 9.47 3.88 19.01
CA ILE A 326 9.09 2.76 19.88
C ILE A 326 8.61 1.59 19.06
N LEU A 327 7.69 1.81 18.12
CA LEU A 327 7.15 0.75 17.26
C LEU A 327 8.24 0.12 16.38
N ALA A 328 9.15 0.92 15.82
CA ALA A 328 10.27 0.41 15.04
C ALA A 328 11.26 -0.40 15.88
N CYS A 329 11.52 0.01 17.14
CA CYS A 329 12.33 -0.75 18.07
C CYS A 329 11.70 -2.11 18.42
N VAL A 330 10.40 -2.12 18.75
CA VAL A 330 9.67 -3.36 19.03
C VAL A 330 9.63 -4.25 17.77
N GLY A 331 9.38 -3.68 16.59
CA GLY A 331 9.42 -4.39 15.33
C GLY A 331 10.79 -5.02 15.05
N THR A 332 11.87 -4.29 15.34
CA THR A 332 13.26 -4.81 15.24
C THR A 332 13.46 -6.02 16.17
N LEU A 333 13.05 -5.92 17.43
CA LEU A 333 13.17 -7.01 18.41
C LEU A 333 12.35 -8.24 18.00
N LEU A 334 11.13 -8.05 17.55
CA LEU A 334 10.28 -9.13 17.04
C LEU A 334 10.89 -9.78 15.80
N THR A 335 11.47 -8.99 14.89
CA THR A 335 12.14 -9.53 13.69
C THR A 335 13.38 -10.35 14.05
N VAL A 336 14.12 -9.96 15.10
CA VAL A 336 15.17 -10.84 15.67
C VAL A 336 14.56 -12.17 16.14
N GLY A 337 13.41 -12.13 16.80
CA GLY A 337 12.67 -13.34 17.17
C GLY A 337 12.29 -14.21 15.96
N VAL A 338 11.84 -13.60 14.84
CA VAL A 338 11.53 -14.32 13.59
C VAL A 338 12.78 -15.06 13.06
N ILE A 339 13.95 -14.45 13.14
CA ILE A 339 15.20 -15.07 12.66
C ILE A 339 15.60 -16.27 13.52
N PHE A 340 15.57 -16.13 14.84
CA PHE A 340 16.13 -17.13 15.75
C PHE A 340 15.15 -18.19 16.24
N PHE A 341 13.85 -17.88 16.34
CA PHE A 341 12.83 -18.86 16.71
C PHE A 341 12.39 -19.68 15.49
N GLN A 342 12.84 -20.93 15.43
CA GLN A 342 12.51 -21.87 14.36
C GLN A 342 11.23 -22.69 14.70
N ASN A 343 10.27 -22.06 15.37
CA ASN A 343 9.04 -22.67 15.84
C ASN A 343 7.85 -21.69 15.72
N ILE A 344 6.69 -22.07 16.22
CA ILE A 344 5.46 -21.26 16.16
C ILE A 344 5.64 -19.86 16.78
N MET A 345 6.55 -19.68 17.75
CA MET A 345 6.83 -18.37 18.35
C MET A 345 7.41 -17.40 17.32
N GLY A 346 8.23 -17.89 16.37
CA GLY A 346 8.72 -17.06 15.27
C GLY A 346 7.58 -16.54 14.38
N LEU A 347 6.58 -17.38 14.12
CA LEU A 347 5.39 -16.98 13.37
C LEU A 347 4.55 -15.95 14.15
N TYR A 348 4.40 -16.11 15.46
CA TYR A 348 3.73 -15.11 16.31
C TYR A 348 4.50 -13.79 16.36
N CYS A 349 5.85 -13.85 16.39
CA CYS A 349 6.66 -12.64 16.26
C CYS A 349 6.37 -11.92 14.94
N LEU A 350 6.25 -12.65 13.84
CA LEU A 350 5.96 -12.07 12.51
C LEU A 350 4.56 -11.44 12.44
N VAL A 351 3.55 -12.06 13.05
CA VAL A 351 2.23 -11.45 13.25
C VAL A 351 2.34 -10.17 14.09
N GLY A 352 3.13 -10.18 15.15
CA GLY A 352 3.40 -9.00 16.00
C GLY A 352 4.10 -7.87 15.26
N VAL A 353 5.02 -8.18 14.33
CA VAL A 353 5.65 -7.20 13.44
C VAL A 353 4.60 -6.43 12.65
N SER A 354 3.54 -7.10 12.16
CA SER A 354 2.47 -6.45 11.42
C SER A 354 1.75 -5.38 12.26
N ALA A 355 1.54 -5.64 13.55
CA ALA A 355 0.99 -4.65 14.46
C ALA A 355 1.90 -3.41 14.58
N CYS A 356 3.22 -3.61 14.68
CA CYS A 356 4.19 -2.50 14.75
C CYS A 356 4.23 -1.67 13.47
N MET A 357 4.08 -2.29 12.32
CA MET A 357 4.10 -1.61 11.01
C MET A 357 2.90 -0.67 10.79
N SER A 358 1.80 -0.89 11.49
CA SER A 358 0.50 -0.28 11.21
C SER A 358 0.49 1.24 11.12
N LEU A 359 1.27 1.94 11.96
CA LEU A 359 1.34 3.40 12.03
C LEU A 359 2.41 3.99 11.11
N MET A 360 3.42 3.21 10.68
CA MET A 360 4.69 3.76 10.19
C MET A 360 4.51 4.56 8.90
N PHE A 361 3.77 4.06 7.88
CA PHE A 361 3.60 4.76 6.60
C PHE A 361 3.09 6.20 6.75
N PRO A 362 1.87 6.43 7.32
CA PRO A 362 1.33 7.77 7.42
C PRO A 362 2.10 8.66 8.40
N THR A 363 2.81 8.06 9.37
CA THR A 363 3.61 8.82 10.33
C THR A 363 4.90 9.31 9.69
N ILE A 364 5.64 8.46 8.97
CA ILE A 364 6.83 8.87 8.20
C ILE A 364 6.44 9.95 7.20
N TYR A 365 5.35 9.73 6.45
CA TYR A 365 4.83 10.66 5.47
C TYR A 365 4.51 12.04 6.09
N GLY A 366 3.76 12.05 7.20
CA GLY A 366 3.37 13.27 7.88
C GLY A 366 4.57 14.04 8.48
N ILE A 367 5.56 13.32 9.03
CA ILE A 367 6.79 13.91 9.56
C ILE A 367 7.68 14.47 8.44
N ALA A 368 7.80 13.74 7.33
CA ALA A 368 8.64 14.15 6.21
C ALA A 368 8.13 15.44 5.55
N LEU A 369 6.83 15.66 5.54
CA LEU A 369 6.20 16.89 5.01
C LEU A 369 5.95 17.96 6.07
N ASP A 370 6.39 17.75 7.31
CA ASP A 370 6.25 18.76 8.36
C ASP A 370 7.05 20.03 8.02
N GLY A 371 6.36 21.20 7.99
CA GLY A 371 6.95 22.47 7.59
C GLY A 371 7.18 22.64 6.08
N VAL A 372 6.77 21.68 5.26
CA VAL A 372 6.79 21.79 3.78
C VAL A 372 5.41 22.23 3.32
N GLU A 373 5.33 23.32 2.54
CA GLU A 373 4.06 23.95 2.16
C GLU A 373 3.98 24.23 0.65
N GLY A 374 2.79 24.52 0.17
CA GLY A 374 2.54 24.95 -1.20
C GLY A 374 3.00 23.95 -2.26
N ASP A 375 3.72 24.43 -3.26
CA ASP A 375 4.22 23.58 -4.33
C ASP A 375 5.26 22.57 -3.87
N GLU A 376 6.08 22.92 -2.88
CA GLU A 376 7.06 22.01 -2.31
C GLU A 376 6.39 20.81 -1.63
N ALA A 377 5.23 20.99 -0.98
CA ALA A 377 4.47 19.88 -0.42
C ALA A 377 3.92 18.93 -1.50
N LYS A 378 3.49 19.45 -2.66
CA LYS A 378 3.01 18.65 -3.78
C LYS A 378 4.11 17.76 -4.36
N PHE A 379 5.30 18.33 -4.59
CA PHE A 379 6.46 17.57 -5.06
C PHE A 379 7.05 16.65 -3.99
N GLY A 380 7.02 17.09 -2.73
CA GLY A 380 7.40 16.26 -1.59
C GLY A 380 6.51 15.03 -1.44
N ALA A 381 5.20 15.20 -1.64
CA ALA A 381 4.27 14.08 -1.70
C ALA A 381 4.66 13.06 -2.77
N ALA A 382 4.94 13.52 -4.00
CA ALA A 382 5.33 12.65 -5.10
C ALA A 382 6.60 11.84 -4.79
N GLY A 383 7.61 12.45 -4.19
CA GLY A 383 8.85 11.74 -3.81
C GLY A 383 8.60 10.64 -2.76
N LEU A 384 7.69 10.88 -1.81
CA LEU A 384 7.30 9.88 -0.81
C LEU A 384 6.47 8.74 -1.44
N ILE A 385 5.65 9.03 -2.45
CA ILE A 385 4.92 8.02 -3.20
C ILE A 385 5.87 7.19 -4.07
N MET A 386 6.87 7.82 -4.72
CA MET A 386 7.91 7.07 -5.44
C MET A 386 8.69 6.10 -4.53
N ALA A 387 8.84 6.42 -3.24
CA ALA A 387 9.50 5.54 -2.28
C ALA A 387 8.76 4.20 -2.07
N ILE A 388 7.48 4.08 -2.50
CA ILE A 388 6.73 2.80 -2.54
C ILE A 388 7.47 1.75 -3.39
N LEU A 389 8.34 2.18 -4.31
CA LEU A 389 9.22 1.30 -5.09
C LEU A 389 10.04 0.34 -4.21
N GLY A 390 10.29 0.66 -2.93
CA GLY A 390 10.92 -0.28 -1.98
C GLY A 390 10.21 -1.61 -1.88
N GLY A 391 8.88 -1.62 -2.00
CA GLY A 391 8.05 -2.83 -2.03
C GLY A 391 8.17 -3.68 -3.30
N SER A 392 8.78 -3.15 -4.38
CA SER A 392 9.05 -3.93 -5.59
C SER A 392 10.50 -4.41 -5.66
N VAL A 393 11.43 -3.66 -5.07
CA VAL A 393 12.88 -3.93 -5.18
C VAL A 393 13.37 -4.92 -4.11
N LEU A 394 12.92 -4.76 -2.87
CA LEU A 394 13.45 -5.56 -1.76
C LEU A 394 12.91 -6.99 -1.68
N PRO A 395 11.64 -7.30 -1.97
CA PRO A 395 11.15 -8.68 -1.90
C PRO A 395 11.86 -9.66 -2.83
N PRO A 396 12.21 -9.34 -4.09
CA PRO A 396 13.01 -10.23 -4.93
C PRO A 396 14.40 -10.56 -4.32
N VAL A 397 15.02 -9.59 -3.64
CA VAL A 397 16.28 -9.81 -2.92
C VAL A 397 16.08 -10.79 -1.76
N GLN A 398 14.97 -10.66 -1.01
CA GLN A 398 14.65 -11.63 0.04
C GLN A 398 14.37 -13.03 -0.54
N ALA A 399 13.63 -13.12 -1.64
CA ALA A 399 13.36 -14.38 -2.32
C ALA A 399 14.63 -15.11 -2.72
N SER A 400 15.62 -14.39 -3.29
CA SER A 400 16.92 -14.99 -3.68
C SER A 400 17.71 -15.55 -2.50
N ILE A 401 17.50 -15.03 -1.28
CA ILE A 401 18.07 -15.60 -0.05
C ILE A 401 17.32 -16.89 0.32
N ILE A 402 15.99 -16.87 0.23
CA ILE A 402 15.13 -18.03 0.56
C ILE A 402 15.45 -19.23 -0.33
N ASP A 403 15.72 -19.00 -1.62
CA ASP A 403 16.05 -20.05 -2.60
C ASP A 403 17.32 -20.85 -2.24
N GLN A 404 18.17 -20.35 -1.34
CA GLN A 404 19.34 -21.08 -0.87
C GLN A 404 19.02 -22.22 0.11
N ASN A 405 17.76 -22.35 0.54
CA ASN A 405 17.23 -23.36 1.47
C ASN A 405 17.85 -23.34 2.88
N VAL A 406 19.17 -23.39 3.02
CA VAL A 406 19.89 -23.37 4.31
C VAL A 406 21.09 -22.44 4.23
N ILE A 407 21.24 -21.57 5.21
CA ILE A 407 22.36 -20.63 5.34
C ILE A 407 22.91 -20.74 6.77
N ALA A 408 24.21 -21.04 6.90
CA ALA A 408 24.89 -21.17 8.19
C ALA A 408 24.18 -22.12 9.20
N GLY A 409 23.58 -23.19 8.71
CA GLY A 409 22.87 -24.19 9.54
C GLY A 409 21.46 -23.79 9.96
N MET A 410 20.99 -22.61 9.51
CA MET A 410 19.62 -22.14 9.75
C MET A 410 18.78 -22.17 8.46
N PRO A 411 17.47 -22.30 8.58
CA PRO A 411 16.58 -22.17 7.43
C PRO A 411 16.76 -20.83 6.73
N ALA A 412 16.98 -20.82 5.42
CA ALA A 412 17.20 -19.60 4.66
C ALA A 412 16.01 -18.63 4.74
N VAL A 413 14.78 -19.15 4.87
CA VAL A 413 13.58 -18.31 5.09
C VAL A 413 13.70 -17.51 6.40
N ASN A 414 14.22 -18.08 7.49
CA ASN A 414 14.44 -17.37 8.74
C ASN A 414 15.54 -16.30 8.58
N VAL A 415 16.68 -16.70 7.99
CA VAL A 415 17.82 -15.79 7.77
C VAL A 415 17.45 -14.63 6.86
N SER A 416 16.56 -14.84 5.89
CA SER A 416 16.13 -13.80 4.95
C SER A 416 15.48 -12.58 5.62
N PHE A 417 14.93 -12.75 6.83
CA PHE A 417 14.36 -11.66 7.63
C PHE A 417 15.40 -10.67 8.17
N ILE A 418 16.70 -10.90 7.91
CA ILE A 418 17.74 -9.88 8.13
C ILE A 418 17.49 -8.63 7.29
N LEU A 419 16.86 -8.74 6.11
CA LEU A 419 16.52 -7.59 5.28
C LEU A 419 15.41 -6.73 5.93
N PRO A 420 14.24 -7.26 6.33
CA PRO A 420 13.29 -6.51 7.15
C PRO A 420 13.89 -5.93 8.43
N LEU A 421 14.79 -6.66 9.10
CA LEU A 421 15.49 -6.18 10.28
C LEU A 421 16.26 -4.89 10.00
N ILE A 422 17.08 -4.88 8.94
CA ILE A 422 17.82 -3.68 8.50
C ILE A 422 16.85 -2.53 8.21
N CYS A 423 15.73 -2.83 7.54
CA CYS A 423 14.71 -1.84 7.23
C CYS A 423 14.12 -1.19 8.50
N PHE A 424 13.78 -1.99 9.51
CA PHE A 424 13.26 -1.47 10.78
C PHE A 424 14.30 -0.66 11.55
N VAL A 425 15.57 -1.03 11.49
CA VAL A 425 16.66 -0.22 12.06
C VAL A 425 16.75 1.15 11.39
N VAL A 426 16.63 1.23 10.07
CA VAL A 426 16.60 2.52 9.35
C VAL A 426 15.41 3.37 9.80
N VAL A 427 14.22 2.78 9.91
CA VAL A 427 13.01 3.48 10.40
C VAL A 427 13.18 3.93 11.86
N MET A 428 13.78 3.09 12.71
CA MET A 428 14.06 3.41 14.11
C MET A 428 15.01 4.61 14.23
N ILE A 429 16.07 4.66 13.44
CA ILE A 429 17.02 5.79 13.38
C ILE A 429 16.30 7.07 12.97
N TYR A 430 15.45 7.00 11.94
CA TYR A 430 14.65 8.14 11.50
C TYR A 430 13.71 8.64 12.60
N GLY A 431 12.98 7.74 13.25
CA GLY A 431 12.10 8.06 14.36
C GLY A 431 12.85 8.70 15.55
N HIS A 432 14.06 8.19 15.86
CA HIS A 432 14.91 8.76 16.93
C HIS A 432 15.38 10.17 16.58
N ARG A 433 15.89 10.39 15.38
CA ARG A 433 16.33 11.73 14.93
C ARG A 433 15.20 12.73 14.93
N THR A 434 14.00 12.31 14.49
CA THR A 434 12.81 13.16 14.53
C THR A 434 12.41 13.53 15.96
N TYR A 435 12.43 12.56 16.87
CA TYR A 435 12.14 12.81 18.29
C TYR A 435 13.10 13.79 18.92
N CYS A 436 14.41 13.66 18.64
CA CYS A 436 15.42 14.58 19.15
C CYS A 436 15.28 16.01 18.59
N ARG A 437 14.74 16.16 17.38
CA ARG A 437 14.48 17.46 16.75
C ARG A 437 13.28 18.19 17.38
N THR A 438 12.30 17.45 17.88
CA THR A 438 11.06 18.01 18.46
C THR A 438 11.12 18.22 19.97
N LYS A 439 12.22 17.86 20.62
CA LYS A 439 12.60 18.25 21.98
C LYS A 439 13.31 19.60 21.98
#